data_d5e1fc65583d77f2fe3e77bed59f1244
#
_entry.id   d5e1fc65583d77f2fe3e77bed59f1244
#
_cell.length_a   1.000
_cell.length_b   1.000
_cell.length_c   1.000
_cell.angle_alpha   90.00
_cell.angle_beta   90.00
_cell.angle_gamma   90.00
#
_symmetry.space_group_name_H-M   'P 1'
#
loop_
_entity.id
_entity.type
_entity.pdbx_description
1 polymer ?
#
loop_
_entity_poly.entity_id
_entity_poly.type
_entity_poly.pdbx_seq_one_letter_code
_entity_poly.pdbx_strand_id
1 'polypeptide(L)'
;MELKVICMTARSATLETEAGRIFEFDTEGEIYINGSLYKRTNRVIFSLFGLKPDTEYEVCLKRDGEEARTVFRTGYEFVTLNVREVGAKGDGIQDDTGFIQAAILACPKNGRVLIPKGVYRITSLFLKSHIRLELAAGAVLAADTDRFRYPRFPGMIESCDETEDYNLGTWEGNPLPMFAGIINGIEVEDVVIYGEGLVDGQASFENWWNDVGTMRGAFRPRMVFLERCKSITLQGFHLKNSPTWVLHPYFSQGLRFLDLDIRNPADSPNTDGLDPESCRDVEIAGLHFSLGDDCIAIKSGKIYMGRRYKTPSENIEIRQCLMENGHGAVTVGSEVGAGVKAVQVKDCLFRCTDRGLRVKTRRGRGRDSVLSDISFQHIIMENVMTPFVVNSFYFCDPDGRTDYVQCREALPVDERTPEIKNLSFKDIKASDCHVAASFLCGLPEQKIRKIELENVEISFAEQAREGVPAMMEGVEACSRQGFTVMNVDTLICKNVTITGQKGDAFIMSNIDYFEQY
;
A
#
# COMPACT_ATOMS: atom_id res chain seq x y z
N MET A 1 13.40 -21.93 -15.34
CA MET A 1 12.28 -21.45 -14.46
C MET A 1 12.49 -21.95 -13.04
N GLU A 2 12.22 -21.15 -12.00
CA GLU A 2 12.32 -21.51 -10.57
C GLU A 2 10.93 -21.46 -9.92
N LEU A 3 10.69 -22.20 -8.85
CA LEU A 3 9.45 -22.18 -8.08
C LEU A 3 9.78 -22.26 -6.59
N LYS A 4 9.51 -21.18 -5.86
CA LYS A 4 9.87 -20.99 -4.45
C LYS A 4 8.63 -20.79 -3.59
N VAL A 5 8.55 -21.47 -2.45
CA VAL A 5 7.53 -21.20 -1.43
C VAL A 5 7.98 -20.01 -0.60
N ILE A 6 7.20 -18.92 -0.62
CA ILE A 6 7.49 -17.68 0.14
C ILE A 6 6.66 -17.55 1.41
N CYS A 7 5.49 -18.21 1.47
CA CYS A 7 4.66 -18.27 2.66
C CYS A 7 3.93 -19.63 2.72
N MET A 8 3.71 -20.12 3.91
CA MET A 8 2.99 -21.38 4.12
C MET A 8 2.23 -21.34 5.45
N THR A 9 1.02 -21.90 5.43
CA THR A 9 0.18 -22.16 6.60
C THR A 9 -0.16 -23.65 6.70
N ALA A 10 -1.12 -24.01 7.54
CA ALA A 10 -1.66 -25.36 7.57
C ALA A 10 -2.54 -25.68 6.33
N ARG A 11 -3.07 -24.66 5.64
CA ARG A 11 -4.08 -24.82 4.59
C ARG A 11 -3.79 -24.09 3.29
N SER A 12 -2.71 -23.32 3.26
CA SER A 12 -2.34 -22.51 2.10
C SER A 12 -0.84 -22.41 1.91
N ALA A 13 -0.41 -22.12 0.68
CA ALA A 13 0.96 -21.74 0.37
C ALA A 13 0.95 -20.62 -0.67
N THR A 14 1.82 -19.63 -0.53
CA THR A 14 2.11 -18.64 -1.59
C THR A 14 3.45 -18.99 -2.21
N LEU A 15 3.47 -19.04 -3.52
CA LEU A 15 4.64 -19.37 -4.31
C LEU A 15 5.04 -18.20 -5.20
N GLU A 16 6.33 -18.09 -5.44
CA GLU A 16 6.94 -17.16 -6.37
C GLU A 16 7.64 -17.96 -7.48
N THR A 17 7.38 -17.57 -8.71
CA THR A 17 8.08 -18.09 -9.88
C THR A 17 9.10 -17.08 -10.34
N GLU A 18 10.33 -17.47 -10.61
CA GLU A 18 11.34 -16.63 -11.25
C GLU A 18 11.50 -15.23 -10.65
N ALA A 19 12.34 -15.14 -9.63
CA ALA A 19 12.69 -13.86 -9.00
C ALA A 19 13.18 -12.84 -10.04
N GLY A 20 12.71 -11.58 -9.94
CA GLY A 20 13.04 -10.51 -10.88
C GLY A 20 12.13 -10.43 -12.12
N ARG A 21 11.09 -11.25 -12.22
CA ARG A 21 10.04 -11.10 -13.24
C ARG A 21 8.98 -10.12 -12.74
N ILE A 22 8.51 -9.25 -13.64
CA ILE A 22 7.46 -8.27 -13.34
C ILE A 22 6.10 -8.99 -13.32
N PHE A 23 5.33 -8.79 -12.31
CA PHE A 23 3.97 -9.15 -11.97
C PHE A 23 3.35 -10.39 -12.66
N GLU A 24 3.36 -10.46 -14.01
CA GLU A 24 2.74 -11.53 -14.77
C GLU A 24 3.57 -11.94 -16.01
N PHE A 25 3.25 -13.09 -16.54
CA PHE A 25 3.78 -13.61 -17.79
C PHE A 25 2.78 -13.39 -18.93
N ASP A 26 3.26 -13.38 -20.15
CA ASP A 26 2.42 -13.27 -21.36
C ASP A 26 1.55 -14.52 -21.57
N THR A 27 1.98 -15.66 -21.04
CA THR A 27 1.32 -16.96 -21.17
C THR A 27 0.90 -17.53 -19.82
N GLU A 28 -0.22 -18.26 -19.80
CA GLU A 28 -0.63 -19.00 -18.59
C GLU A 28 0.23 -20.25 -18.40
N GLY A 29 0.61 -20.50 -17.16
CA GLY A 29 1.21 -21.75 -16.71
C GLY A 29 0.20 -22.65 -16.03
N GLU A 30 0.38 -23.95 -16.13
CA GLU A 30 -0.42 -24.96 -15.45
C GLU A 30 0.23 -25.37 -14.13
N ILE A 31 -0.52 -25.24 -13.04
CA ILE A 31 -0.08 -25.65 -11.71
C ILE A 31 -0.66 -27.02 -11.39
N TYR A 32 0.21 -27.96 -11.09
CA TYR A 32 -0.15 -29.30 -10.65
C TYR A 32 0.22 -29.47 -9.17
N ILE A 33 -0.66 -30.13 -8.41
CA ILE A 33 -0.41 -30.55 -7.03
C ILE A 33 -0.50 -32.07 -6.98
N ASN A 34 0.58 -32.73 -6.57
CA ASN A 34 0.69 -34.20 -6.53
C ASN A 34 0.25 -34.88 -7.85
N GLY A 35 0.65 -34.28 -8.98
CA GLY A 35 0.35 -34.76 -10.32
C GLY A 35 -1.04 -34.41 -10.87
N SER A 36 -1.92 -33.79 -10.10
CA SER A 36 -3.25 -33.37 -10.55
C SER A 36 -3.28 -31.87 -10.87
N LEU A 37 -3.88 -31.50 -12.00
CA LEU A 37 -4.05 -30.09 -12.36
C LEU A 37 -4.89 -29.37 -11.29
N TYR A 38 -4.32 -28.32 -10.70
CA TYR A 38 -4.98 -27.51 -9.68
C TYR A 38 -5.60 -26.23 -10.27
N LYS A 39 -4.80 -25.42 -10.97
CA LYS A 39 -5.25 -24.21 -11.66
C LYS A 39 -4.30 -23.78 -12.77
N ARG A 40 -4.72 -22.79 -13.56
CA ARG A 40 -3.86 -22.04 -14.49
C ARG A 40 -3.64 -20.63 -13.97
N THR A 41 -2.48 -20.05 -14.23
CA THR A 41 -2.15 -18.67 -13.87
C THR A 41 -1.01 -18.13 -14.71
N ASN A 42 -1.07 -16.85 -15.03
CA ASN A 42 0.06 -16.11 -15.59
C ASN A 42 0.83 -15.32 -14.53
N ARG A 43 0.38 -15.33 -13.27
CA ARG A 43 0.98 -14.57 -12.17
C ARG A 43 2.36 -15.10 -11.78
N VAL A 44 3.26 -14.17 -11.43
CA VAL A 44 4.58 -14.49 -10.87
C VAL A 44 4.44 -14.97 -9.42
N ILE A 45 3.59 -14.30 -8.65
CA ILE A 45 3.22 -14.70 -7.30
C ILE A 45 1.77 -15.19 -7.30
N PHE A 46 1.55 -16.37 -6.74
CA PHE A 46 0.21 -16.95 -6.63
C PHE A 46 0.08 -17.82 -5.39
N SER A 47 -1.14 -17.97 -4.90
CA SER A 47 -1.42 -18.76 -3.71
C SER A 47 -2.20 -20.03 -4.02
N LEU A 48 -1.97 -21.06 -3.22
CA LEU A 48 -2.68 -22.34 -3.21
C LEU A 48 -3.49 -22.42 -1.92
N PHE A 49 -4.72 -22.90 -2.02
CA PHE A 49 -5.65 -23.01 -0.90
C PHE A 49 -6.26 -24.41 -0.81
N GLY A 50 -6.98 -24.70 0.27
CA GLY A 50 -7.64 -25.98 0.47
C GLY A 50 -6.67 -27.14 0.74
N LEU A 51 -5.43 -26.86 1.11
CA LEU A 51 -4.46 -27.88 1.46
C LEU A 51 -4.84 -28.55 2.79
N LYS A 52 -4.35 -29.77 3.02
CA LYS A 52 -4.53 -30.47 4.31
C LYS A 52 -3.40 -30.12 5.25
N PRO A 53 -3.66 -30.00 6.56
CA PRO A 53 -2.61 -29.82 7.54
C PRO A 53 -1.63 -30.99 7.59
N ASP A 54 -0.40 -30.69 8.02
CA ASP A 54 0.66 -31.67 8.27
C ASP A 54 0.87 -32.66 7.09
N THR A 55 0.73 -32.16 5.86
CA THR A 55 0.75 -32.97 4.64
C THR A 55 1.84 -32.46 3.69
N GLU A 56 2.57 -33.40 3.10
CA GLU A 56 3.57 -33.09 2.08
C GLU A 56 2.92 -32.94 0.71
N TYR A 57 3.36 -31.92 -0.03
CA TYR A 57 2.90 -31.61 -1.37
C TYR A 57 4.06 -31.40 -2.32
N GLU A 58 4.01 -32.07 -3.47
CA GLU A 58 4.79 -31.69 -4.64
C GLU A 58 3.96 -30.73 -5.50
N VAL A 59 4.51 -29.55 -5.79
CA VAL A 59 3.92 -28.59 -6.72
C VAL A 59 4.80 -28.48 -7.95
N CYS A 60 4.17 -28.60 -9.12
CA CYS A 60 4.82 -28.48 -10.41
C CYS A 60 4.14 -27.38 -11.22
N LEU A 61 4.92 -26.43 -11.73
CA LEU A 61 4.49 -25.43 -12.69
C LEU A 61 5.02 -25.82 -14.07
N LYS A 62 4.14 -25.83 -15.07
CA LYS A 62 4.49 -26.03 -16.49
C LYS A 62 4.09 -24.80 -17.28
N ARG A 63 5.03 -24.21 -18.01
CA ARG A 63 4.81 -23.03 -18.87
C ARG A 63 5.77 -23.06 -20.06
N ASP A 64 5.27 -22.84 -21.26
CA ASP A 64 6.07 -22.71 -22.51
C ASP A 64 7.08 -23.83 -22.74
N GLY A 65 6.74 -25.06 -22.32
CA GLY A 65 7.62 -26.24 -22.44
C GLY A 65 8.66 -26.40 -21.33
N GLU A 66 8.75 -25.44 -20.42
CA GLU A 66 9.58 -25.53 -19.20
C GLU A 66 8.77 -26.08 -18.02
N GLU A 67 9.47 -26.65 -17.06
CA GLU A 67 8.89 -27.18 -15.83
C GLU A 67 9.73 -26.79 -14.61
N ALA A 68 9.06 -26.36 -13.54
CA ALA A 68 9.68 -26.14 -12.24
C ALA A 68 8.91 -26.87 -11.14
N ARG A 69 9.63 -27.41 -10.16
CA ARG A 69 9.05 -28.16 -9.04
C ARG A 69 9.54 -27.67 -7.71
N THR A 70 8.68 -27.79 -6.73
CA THR A 70 9.02 -27.59 -5.32
C THR A 70 8.25 -28.57 -4.44
N VAL A 71 8.84 -28.94 -3.31
CA VAL A 71 8.20 -29.81 -2.31
C VAL A 71 8.16 -29.07 -0.99
N PHE A 72 7.03 -29.12 -0.30
CA PHE A 72 6.88 -28.55 1.03
C PHE A 72 5.89 -29.36 1.87
N ARG A 73 5.96 -29.16 3.20
CA ARG A 73 5.00 -29.75 4.13
C ARG A 73 4.23 -28.64 4.82
N THR A 74 2.90 -28.69 4.76
CA THR A 74 2.00 -27.73 5.44
C THR A 74 2.13 -27.81 6.96
N GLY A 75 1.77 -26.69 7.62
CA GLY A 75 1.82 -26.59 9.07
C GLY A 75 0.74 -27.42 9.78
N TYR A 76 0.86 -27.48 11.10
CA TYR A 76 -0.11 -28.14 11.98
C TYR A 76 -1.35 -27.27 12.20
N GLU A 77 -2.52 -27.89 12.29
CA GLU A 77 -3.79 -27.29 12.69
C GLU A 77 -4.43 -28.12 13.81
N PHE A 78 -4.81 -27.46 14.91
CA PHE A 78 -5.41 -28.16 16.05
C PHE A 78 -6.89 -28.44 15.84
N VAL A 79 -7.67 -27.42 15.42
CA VAL A 79 -9.13 -27.51 15.24
C VAL A 79 -9.60 -26.48 14.23
N THR A 80 -10.70 -26.79 13.55
CA THR A 80 -11.46 -25.83 12.73
C THR A 80 -12.76 -25.47 13.44
N LEU A 81 -13.02 -24.17 13.62
CA LEU A 81 -14.32 -23.63 14.03
C LEU A 81 -15.02 -23.06 12.79
N ASN A 82 -16.07 -23.74 12.33
CA ASN A 82 -16.90 -23.26 11.24
C ASN A 82 -17.94 -22.28 11.77
N VAL A 83 -17.96 -21.05 11.27
CA VAL A 83 -18.87 -20.00 11.78
C VAL A 83 -20.36 -20.37 11.65
N ARG A 84 -20.73 -21.25 10.70
CA ARG A 84 -22.10 -21.74 10.57
C ARG A 84 -22.52 -22.61 11.76
N GLU A 85 -21.61 -23.37 12.33
CA GLU A 85 -21.86 -24.20 13.52
C GLU A 85 -22.04 -23.34 14.78
N VAL A 86 -21.55 -22.09 14.75
CA VAL A 86 -21.74 -21.10 15.81
C VAL A 86 -23.04 -20.31 15.64
N GLY A 87 -23.71 -20.41 14.47
CA GLY A 87 -25.00 -19.79 14.20
C GLY A 87 -25.01 -18.73 13.09
N ALA A 88 -23.86 -18.44 12.46
CA ALA A 88 -23.82 -17.57 11.29
C ALA A 88 -24.59 -18.19 10.12
N LYS A 89 -25.43 -17.42 9.44
CA LYS A 89 -26.24 -17.91 8.32
C LYS A 89 -25.57 -17.74 6.97
N GLY A 90 -24.86 -16.63 6.77
CA GLY A 90 -24.29 -16.32 5.47
C GLY A 90 -25.35 -16.19 4.37
N ASP A 91 -26.52 -15.64 4.69
CA ASP A 91 -27.68 -15.46 3.80
C ASP A 91 -27.78 -14.02 3.25
N GLY A 92 -26.88 -13.12 3.66
CA GLY A 92 -26.85 -11.71 3.29
C GLY A 92 -27.90 -10.85 4.02
N ILE A 93 -28.70 -11.43 4.89
CA ILE A 93 -29.81 -10.76 5.59
C ILE A 93 -29.54 -10.65 7.09
N GLN A 94 -29.23 -11.77 7.74
CA GLN A 94 -28.90 -11.79 9.16
C GLN A 94 -27.59 -11.01 9.41
N ASP A 95 -27.56 -10.28 10.52
CA ASP A 95 -26.29 -9.78 11.06
C ASP A 95 -25.49 -10.93 11.67
N ASP A 96 -24.44 -11.33 10.98
CA ASP A 96 -23.57 -12.44 11.39
C ASP A 96 -22.37 -12.01 12.23
N THR A 97 -22.23 -10.70 12.54
CA THR A 97 -21.09 -10.14 13.29
C THR A 97 -20.84 -10.89 14.59
N GLY A 98 -21.86 -11.05 15.42
CA GLY A 98 -21.73 -11.67 16.73
C GLY A 98 -21.33 -13.15 16.68
N PHE A 99 -21.82 -13.89 15.68
CA PHE A 99 -21.50 -15.31 15.50
C PHE A 99 -20.06 -15.52 15.02
N ILE A 100 -19.61 -14.71 14.05
CA ILE A 100 -18.22 -14.75 13.58
C ILE A 100 -17.27 -14.29 14.69
N GLN A 101 -17.63 -13.23 15.42
CA GLN A 101 -16.85 -12.76 16.57
C GLN A 101 -16.73 -13.81 17.67
N ALA A 102 -17.80 -14.53 17.98
CA ALA A 102 -17.78 -15.63 18.95
C ALA A 102 -16.83 -16.76 18.51
N ALA A 103 -16.85 -17.14 17.22
CA ALA A 103 -15.91 -18.12 16.67
C ALA A 103 -14.45 -17.64 16.78
N ILE A 104 -14.17 -16.37 16.48
CA ILE A 104 -12.84 -15.77 16.61
C ILE A 104 -12.37 -15.86 18.09
N LEU A 105 -13.20 -15.45 19.04
CA LEU A 105 -12.86 -15.45 20.47
C LEU A 105 -12.67 -16.85 21.03
N ALA A 106 -13.48 -17.81 20.61
CA ALA A 106 -13.43 -19.20 21.07
C ALA A 106 -12.27 -20.00 20.44
N CYS A 107 -11.74 -19.57 19.30
CA CYS A 107 -10.72 -20.31 18.56
C CYS A 107 -9.43 -20.42 19.39
N PRO A 108 -8.91 -21.62 19.71
CA PRO A 108 -7.67 -21.77 20.44
C PRO A 108 -6.44 -21.49 19.55
N LYS A 109 -5.28 -21.36 20.18
CA LYS A 109 -4.00 -21.27 19.47
C LYS A 109 -3.84 -22.45 18.50
N ASN A 110 -3.30 -22.19 17.31
CA ASN A 110 -3.20 -23.12 16.19
C ASN A 110 -4.55 -23.64 15.66
N GLY A 111 -5.66 -22.98 16.02
CA GLY A 111 -6.95 -23.23 15.43
C GLY A 111 -7.23 -22.36 14.21
N ARG A 112 -8.20 -22.80 13.43
CA ARG A 112 -8.72 -22.08 12.26
C ARG A 112 -10.16 -21.65 12.48
N VAL A 113 -10.50 -20.43 12.18
CA VAL A 113 -11.88 -19.96 11.98
C VAL A 113 -12.17 -20.04 10.48
N LEU A 114 -13.11 -20.85 10.09
CA LEU A 114 -13.54 -21.02 8.71
C LEU A 114 -14.81 -20.24 8.45
N ILE A 115 -14.76 -19.31 7.49
CA ILE A 115 -15.93 -18.65 6.90
C ILE A 115 -16.20 -19.30 5.55
N PRO A 116 -17.15 -20.26 5.48
CA PRO A 116 -17.45 -20.97 4.24
C PRO A 116 -18.25 -20.10 3.26
N LYS A 117 -18.45 -20.61 2.04
CA LYS A 117 -19.25 -19.94 1.00
C LYS A 117 -20.57 -19.42 1.55
N GLY A 118 -20.87 -18.13 1.31
CA GLY A 118 -22.09 -17.42 1.73
C GLY A 118 -21.85 -15.91 1.78
N VAL A 119 -22.90 -15.13 1.99
CA VAL A 119 -22.83 -13.68 2.16
C VAL A 119 -23.12 -13.34 3.62
N TYR A 120 -22.10 -12.93 4.35
CA TYR A 120 -22.19 -12.62 5.77
C TYR A 120 -22.24 -11.11 5.96
N ARG A 121 -23.40 -10.59 6.36
CA ARG A 121 -23.56 -9.18 6.68
C ARG A 121 -22.90 -8.92 8.05
N ILE A 122 -21.97 -7.99 8.08
CA ILE A 122 -21.18 -7.69 9.29
C ILE A 122 -20.98 -6.19 9.49
N THR A 123 -20.63 -5.80 10.70
CA THR A 123 -20.08 -4.48 11.02
C THR A 123 -18.58 -4.60 11.28
N SER A 124 -18.14 -4.59 12.54
CA SER A 124 -16.73 -4.67 12.90
C SER A 124 -16.39 -6.00 13.56
N LEU A 125 -15.36 -6.66 13.07
CA LEU A 125 -14.76 -7.84 13.66
C LEU A 125 -13.44 -7.47 14.33
N PHE A 126 -13.16 -8.08 15.50
CA PHE A 126 -11.95 -7.89 16.27
C PHE A 126 -11.16 -9.19 16.33
N LEU A 127 -9.94 -9.14 15.85
CA LEU A 127 -9.03 -10.28 15.85
C LEU A 127 -8.48 -10.56 17.25
N LYS A 128 -7.94 -11.74 17.45
CA LYS A 128 -7.13 -12.11 18.62
C LYS A 128 -5.82 -12.73 18.16
N SER A 129 -4.84 -12.79 19.02
CA SER A 129 -3.54 -13.40 18.71
C SER A 129 -3.64 -14.91 18.42
N HIS A 130 -2.72 -15.39 17.59
CA HIS A 130 -2.50 -16.81 17.28
C HIS A 130 -3.67 -17.51 16.58
N ILE A 131 -4.38 -16.82 15.69
CA ILE A 131 -5.47 -17.41 14.91
C ILE A 131 -5.20 -17.42 13.41
N ARG A 132 -5.90 -18.31 12.74
CA ARG A 132 -5.96 -18.40 11.27
C ARG A 132 -7.42 -18.21 10.86
N LEU A 133 -7.70 -17.10 10.15
CA LEU A 133 -9.03 -16.77 9.64
C LEU A 133 -9.07 -17.06 8.15
N GLU A 134 -9.85 -18.05 7.75
CA GLU A 134 -10.01 -18.43 6.34
C GLU A 134 -11.32 -17.89 5.77
N LEU A 135 -11.22 -17.13 4.70
CA LEU A 135 -12.31 -16.75 3.82
C LEU A 135 -12.34 -17.73 2.65
N ALA A 136 -13.14 -18.78 2.72
CA ALA A 136 -13.20 -19.79 1.67
C ALA A 136 -13.70 -19.21 0.35
N ALA A 137 -13.44 -19.90 -0.76
CA ALA A 137 -13.96 -19.52 -2.07
C ALA A 137 -15.47 -19.32 -2.03
N GLY A 138 -15.93 -18.14 -2.48
CA GLY A 138 -17.33 -17.72 -2.45
C GLY A 138 -17.85 -17.26 -1.08
N ALA A 139 -17.01 -17.13 -0.07
CA ALA A 139 -17.33 -16.39 1.14
C ALA A 139 -17.26 -14.88 0.87
N VAL A 140 -18.27 -14.13 1.31
CA VAL A 140 -18.33 -12.67 1.21
C VAL A 140 -18.63 -12.10 2.59
N LEU A 141 -17.70 -11.33 3.14
CA LEU A 141 -17.95 -10.45 4.27
C LEU A 141 -18.50 -9.13 3.73
N ALA A 142 -19.80 -8.93 3.83
CA ALA A 142 -20.48 -7.74 3.33
C ALA A 142 -20.68 -6.74 4.48
N ALA A 143 -19.97 -5.61 4.41
CA ALA A 143 -20.03 -4.58 5.44
C ALA A 143 -21.40 -3.88 5.47
N ASP A 144 -21.91 -3.63 6.66
CA ASP A 144 -23.13 -2.84 6.84
C ASP A 144 -22.88 -1.38 6.45
N THR A 145 -23.83 -0.75 5.78
CA THR A 145 -23.71 0.66 5.38
C THR A 145 -24.33 1.64 6.38
N ASP A 146 -24.93 1.14 7.46
CA ASP A 146 -25.44 1.99 8.53
C ASP A 146 -24.33 2.45 9.47
N ARG A 147 -23.97 3.73 9.38
CA ARG A 147 -22.90 4.37 10.17
C ARG A 147 -23.11 4.27 11.67
N PHE A 148 -24.35 4.25 12.15
CA PHE A 148 -24.68 4.20 13.58
C PHE A 148 -24.36 2.85 14.23
N ARG A 149 -24.07 1.84 13.43
CA ARG A 149 -23.76 0.49 13.91
C ARG A 149 -22.26 0.24 14.12
N TYR A 150 -21.40 1.17 13.68
CA TYR A 150 -19.96 1.03 13.85
C TYR A 150 -19.47 1.54 15.19
N PRO A 151 -18.66 0.77 15.94
CA PRO A 151 -17.98 1.24 17.13
C PRO A 151 -17.07 2.44 16.80
N ARG A 152 -16.87 3.31 17.80
CA ARG A 152 -15.94 4.44 17.67
C ARG A 152 -14.74 4.21 18.58
N PHE A 153 -13.56 4.37 18.00
CA PHE A 153 -12.33 4.47 18.77
C PHE A 153 -12.11 5.93 19.17
N PRO A 154 -11.67 6.20 20.42
CA PRO A 154 -11.17 7.51 20.78
C PRO A 154 -9.87 7.79 20.02
N GLY A 155 -9.49 9.06 19.89
CA GLY A 155 -8.19 9.44 19.39
C GLY A 155 -7.10 9.14 20.41
N MET A 156 -6.57 10.19 21.04
CA MET A 156 -5.60 10.05 22.14
C MET A 156 -6.33 9.77 23.46
N ILE A 157 -5.83 8.77 24.21
CA ILE A 157 -6.18 8.54 25.61
C ILE A 157 -4.95 8.91 26.42
N GLU A 158 -5.08 9.92 27.28
CA GLU A 158 -4.00 10.34 28.19
C GLU A 158 -3.90 9.36 29.36
N SER A 159 -2.68 9.05 29.77
CA SER A 159 -2.42 8.21 30.93
C SER A 159 -2.76 8.95 32.21
N CYS A 160 -3.41 8.26 33.16
CA CYS A 160 -3.70 8.79 34.48
C CYS A 160 -2.50 8.75 35.44
N ASP A 161 -1.49 7.95 35.13
CA ASP A 161 -0.30 7.71 35.97
C ASP A 161 0.99 8.27 35.36
N GLU A 162 0.87 9.11 34.34
CA GLU A 162 1.98 9.76 33.64
C GLU A 162 2.95 8.77 32.93
N THR A 163 2.58 7.51 32.75
CA THR A 163 3.46 6.54 32.12
C THR A 163 3.44 6.63 30.60
N GLU A 164 2.28 6.49 29.97
CA GLU A 164 2.14 6.52 28.52
C GLU A 164 0.77 7.02 28.06
N ASP A 165 0.76 7.84 27.02
CA ASP A 165 -0.46 8.10 26.27
C ASP A 165 -0.74 6.94 25.32
N TYR A 166 -1.99 6.62 25.08
CA TYR A 166 -2.42 5.59 24.15
C TYR A 166 -3.21 6.21 23.00
N ASN A 167 -2.73 6.02 21.77
CA ASN A 167 -3.40 6.49 20.59
C ASN A 167 -4.08 5.33 19.87
N LEU A 168 -5.40 5.25 19.96
CA LEU A 168 -6.19 4.19 19.35
C LEU A 168 -6.80 4.59 18.02
N GLY A 169 -7.18 5.84 17.83
CA GLY A 169 -7.77 6.35 16.60
C GLY A 169 -6.88 7.37 15.90
N THR A 170 -6.85 7.33 14.56
CA THR A 170 -6.05 8.23 13.75
C THR A 170 -6.73 8.60 12.44
N TRP A 171 -6.50 9.82 11.98
CA TRP A 171 -6.82 10.25 10.63
C TRP A 171 -5.79 11.25 10.13
N GLU A 172 -5.23 10.99 8.93
CA GLU A 172 -4.23 11.85 8.31
C GLU A 172 -3.10 12.26 9.27
N GLY A 173 -2.55 11.26 9.98
CA GLY A 173 -1.43 11.45 10.89
C GLY A 173 -1.73 12.22 12.18
N ASN A 174 -3.01 12.44 12.51
CA ASN A 174 -3.45 13.06 13.76
C ASN A 174 -4.21 12.05 14.64
N PRO A 175 -4.03 12.09 15.97
CA PRO A 175 -4.80 11.26 16.90
C PRO A 175 -6.23 11.82 17.01
N LEU A 176 -7.16 11.23 16.27
CA LEU A 176 -8.56 11.66 16.21
C LEU A 176 -9.50 10.49 16.46
N PRO A 177 -10.68 10.72 17.05
CA PRO A 177 -11.74 9.71 17.09
C PRO A 177 -12.07 9.22 15.67
N MET A 178 -12.26 7.91 15.53
CA MET A 178 -12.59 7.28 14.25
C MET A 178 -13.55 6.12 14.42
N PHE A 179 -14.20 5.68 13.33
CA PHE A 179 -14.86 4.40 13.33
C PHE A 179 -13.84 3.25 13.38
N ALA A 180 -14.18 2.18 14.09
CA ALA A 180 -13.48 0.91 13.94
C ALA A 180 -13.54 0.45 12.49
N GLY A 181 -12.53 -0.24 12.02
CA GLY A 181 -12.51 -0.87 10.72
C GLY A 181 -13.52 -2.04 10.61
N ILE A 182 -13.69 -2.57 9.44
CA ILE A 182 -14.48 -3.80 9.23
C ILE A 182 -13.79 -4.99 9.88
N ILE A 183 -12.46 -5.07 9.76
CA ILE A 183 -11.61 -6.04 10.47
C ILE A 183 -10.57 -5.26 11.27
N ASN A 184 -10.45 -5.54 12.57
CA ASN A 184 -9.56 -4.83 13.47
C ASN A 184 -8.61 -5.79 14.18
N GLY A 185 -7.32 -5.48 14.16
CA GLY A 185 -6.32 -6.05 15.05
C GLY A 185 -5.80 -4.95 15.98
N ILE A 186 -5.85 -5.14 17.28
CA ILE A 186 -5.31 -4.21 18.27
C ILE A 186 -4.39 -4.99 19.19
N GLU A 187 -3.09 -4.70 19.14
CA GLU A 187 -2.05 -5.37 19.92
C GLU A 187 -2.05 -6.90 19.77
N VAL A 188 -2.46 -7.40 18.59
CA VAL A 188 -2.46 -8.84 18.32
C VAL A 188 -1.19 -9.28 17.60
N GLU A 189 -0.82 -10.54 17.81
CA GLU A 189 0.34 -11.15 17.19
C GLU A 189 0.02 -12.52 16.57
N ASP A 190 0.81 -12.91 15.56
CA ASP A 190 0.73 -14.21 14.88
C ASP A 190 -0.69 -14.49 14.34
N VAL A 191 -1.16 -13.63 13.46
CA VAL A 191 -2.46 -13.75 12.79
C VAL A 191 -2.27 -13.93 11.30
N VAL A 192 -3.00 -14.88 10.72
CA VAL A 192 -3.09 -15.03 9.27
C VAL A 192 -4.55 -14.95 8.83
N ILE A 193 -4.85 -14.01 7.94
CA ILE A 193 -6.13 -13.95 7.21
C ILE A 193 -5.84 -14.38 5.78
N TYR A 194 -6.53 -15.42 5.30
CA TYR A 194 -6.22 -16.00 4.00
C TYR A 194 -7.45 -16.59 3.30
N GLY A 195 -7.30 -16.92 2.03
CA GLY A 195 -8.31 -17.63 1.25
C GLY A 195 -8.62 -16.96 -0.08
N GLU A 196 -9.72 -17.35 -0.69
CA GLU A 196 -10.22 -16.86 -1.99
C GLU A 196 -11.55 -16.10 -1.85
N GLY A 197 -11.91 -15.72 -0.62
CA GLY A 197 -13.14 -14.98 -0.34
C GLY A 197 -13.00 -13.49 -0.61
N LEU A 198 -14.05 -12.77 -0.31
CA LEU A 198 -14.19 -11.34 -0.56
C LEU A 198 -14.56 -10.59 0.72
N VAL A 199 -13.89 -9.48 0.98
CA VAL A 199 -14.39 -8.44 1.89
C VAL A 199 -14.95 -7.30 1.02
N ASP A 200 -16.25 -7.05 1.12
CA ASP A 200 -16.96 -6.02 0.37
C ASP A 200 -17.39 -4.90 1.33
N GLY A 201 -16.77 -3.73 1.21
CA GLY A 201 -17.10 -2.55 2.02
C GLY A 201 -18.42 -1.92 1.67
N GLN A 202 -19.04 -2.34 0.56
CA GLN A 202 -20.33 -1.88 0.04
C GLN A 202 -20.46 -0.34 -0.11
N ALA A 203 -19.31 0.35 -0.21
CA ALA A 203 -19.29 1.79 -0.36
C ALA A 203 -19.71 2.22 -1.77
N SER A 204 -20.45 3.31 -1.82
CA SER A 204 -20.92 3.94 -3.04
C SER A 204 -21.19 5.44 -2.81
N PHE A 205 -21.48 6.17 -3.90
CA PHE A 205 -21.91 7.57 -3.82
C PHE A 205 -23.32 7.76 -3.23
N GLU A 206 -24.05 6.67 -2.99
CA GLU A 206 -25.35 6.71 -2.31
C GLU A 206 -25.23 6.57 -0.79
N ASN A 207 -24.06 6.18 -0.28
CA ASN A 207 -23.83 5.95 1.16
C ASN A 207 -22.53 6.58 1.68
N TRP A 208 -21.43 5.86 1.72
CA TRP A 208 -20.19 6.32 2.36
C TRP A 208 -19.50 7.49 1.65
N TRP A 209 -19.68 7.64 0.34
CA TRP A 209 -19.01 8.68 -0.46
C TRP A 209 -19.91 9.88 -0.78
N ASN A 210 -21.13 9.94 -0.27
CA ASN A 210 -22.07 11.01 -0.56
C ASN A 210 -21.80 12.33 0.20
N ASP A 211 -21.00 12.27 1.27
CA ASP A 211 -20.78 13.40 2.19
C ASP A 211 -19.30 13.61 2.56
N VAL A 212 -18.38 13.18 1.71
CA VAL A 212 -16.92 13.29 1.97
C VAL A 212 -16.44 14.72 2.23
N GLY A 213 -17.14 15.72 1.70
CA GLY A 213 -16.85 17.14 1.94
C GLY A 213 -17.34 17.66 3.27
N THR A 214 -18.25 16.98 3.96
CA THR A 214 -18.89 17.41 5.21
C THR A 214 -18.51 16.55 6.41
N MET A 215 -18.12 15.30 6.18
CA MET A 215 -17.73 14.37 7.22
C MET A 215 -16.26 14.01 7.10
N ARG A 216 -15.52 14.09 8.21
CA ARG A 216 -14.12 13.68 8.24
C ARG A 216 -13.99 12.22 7.82
N GLY A 217 -12.96 11.88 7.05
CA GLY A 217 -12.67 10.52 6.61
C GLY A 217 -12.51 9.51 7.77
N ALA A 218 -12.14 9.97 8.97
CA ALA A 218 -12.12 9.18 10.18
C ALA A 218 -13.46 8.48 10.50
N PHE A 219 -14.58 9.05 10.06
CA PHE A 219 -15.94 8.48 10.23
C PHE A 219 -16.44 7.72 9.00
N ARG A 220 -15.50 7.10 8.29
CA ARG A 220 -15.70 6.03 7.32
C ARG A 220 -14.80 4.86 7.73
N PRO A 221 -15.33 3.63 7.91
CA PRO A 221 -14.52 2.50 8.38
C PRO A 221 -13.48 2.10 7.34
N ARG A 222 -12.26 1.81 7.78
CA ARG A 222 -11.25 1.13 6.96
C ARG A 222 -11.66 -0.32 6.78
N MET A 223 -11.20 -0.98 5.73
CA MET A 223 -11.49 -2.41 5.60
C MET A 223 -10.70 -3.23 6.60
N VAL A 224 -9.39 -2.98 6.74
CA VAL A 224 -8.56 -3.63 7.75
C VAL A 224 -7.73 -2.58 8.48
N PHE A 225 -7.88 -2.51 9.79
CA PHE A 225 -7.09 -1.65 10.67
C PHE A 225 -6.28 -2.51 11.65
N LEU A 226 -4.96 -2.32 11.67
CA LEU A 226 -4.03 -3.12 12.48
C LEU A 226 -3.17 -2.18 13.32
N GLU A 227 -3.48 -2.05 14.61
CA GLU A 227 -2.75 -1.18 15.51
C GLU A 227 -1.83 -1.96 16.44
N ARG A 228 -0.55 -1.58 16.49
CA ARG A 228 0.50 -2.22 17.33
C ARG A 228 0.54 -3.74 17.21
N CYS A 229 0.26 -4.23 16.01
CA CYS A 229 0.26 -5.66 15.73
C CYS A 229 1.65 -6.17 15.35
N LYS A 230 1.88 -7.48 15.55
CA LYS A 230 3.14 -8.16 15.20
C LYS A 230 2.89 -9.44 14.42
N SER A 231 3.70 -9.68 13.40
CA SER A 231 3.65 -10.94 12.62
C SER A 231 2.26 -11.22 12.05
N ILE A 232 1.76 -10.31 11.22
CA ILE A 232 0.45 -10.42 10.57
C ILE A 232 0.65 -10.76 9.10
N THR A 233 -0.08 -11.73 8.59
CA THR A 233 -0.10 -12.08 7.17
C THR A 233 -1.51 -12.01 6.61
N LEU A 234 -1.68 -11.28 5.51
CA LEU A 234 -2.88 -11.26 4.70
C LEU A 234 -2.56 -11.89 3.33
N GLN A 235 -3.35 -12.90 2.90
CA GLN A 235 -2.99 -13.73 1.76
C GLN A 235 -4.19 -14.10 0.88
N GLY A 236 -4.16 -13.71 -0.39
CA GLY A 236 -4.96 -14.27 -1.49
C GLY A 236 -6.39 -13.78 -1.64
N PHE A 237 -7.01 -13.22 -0.62
CA PHE A 237 -8.40 -12.78 -0.70
C PHE A 237 -8.57 -11.43 -1.40
N HIS A 238 -9.82 -11.11 -1.73
CA HIS A 238 -10.19 -9.90 -2.45
C HIS A 238 -10.79 -8.86 -1.51
N LEU A 239 -10.54 -7.57 -1.82
CA LEU A 239 -11.13 -6.43 -1.12
C LEU A 239 -11.71 -5.46 -2.15
N LYS A 240 -12.94 -4.99 -1.95
CA LYS A 240 -13.55 -4.01 -2.86
C LYS A 240 -14.49 -3.04 -2.16
N ASN A 241 -14.80 -1.93 -2.83
CA ASN A 241 -15.78 -0.94 -2.41
C ASN A 241 -15.52 -0.45 -0.97
N SER A 242 -14.28 -0.08 -0.67
CA SER A 242 -13.90 0.41 0.66
C SER A 242 -14.54 1.75 0.97
N PRO A 243 -15.09 1.96 2.17
CA PRO A 243 -15.57 3.29 2.57
C PRO A 243 -14.50 4.38 2.60
N THR A 244 -13.25 4.01 2.88
CA THR A 244 -12.07 4.88 2.89
C THR A 244 -10.81 4.03 2.68
N TRP A 245 -9.65 4.36 3.26
CA TRP A 245 -8.42 3.57 3.18
C TRP A 245 -8.68 2.08 3.37
N VAL A 246 -8.10 1.24 2.52
CA VAL A 246 -8.40 -0.19 2.51
C VAL A 246 -7.63 -0.91 3.63
N LEU A 247 -6.32 -0.95 3.53
CA LEU A 247 -5.45 -1.61 4.52
C LEU A 247 -4.64 -0.55 5.26
N HIS A 248 -4.86 -0.42 6.55
CA HIS A 248 -4.17 0.57 7.37
C HIS A 248 -3.50 -0.07 8.59
N PRO A 249 -2.27 -0.58 8.44
CA PRO A 249 -1.45 -0.94 9.58
C PRO A 249 -0.87 0.33 10.22
N TYR A 250 -0.92 0.39 11.56
CA TYR A 250 -0.55 1.54 12.36
C TYR A 250 0.33 1.10 13.55
N PHE A 251 1.53 1.65 13.66
CA PHE A 251 2.55 1.24 14.64
C PHE A 251 2.82 -0.27 14.69
N SER A 252 2.73 -0.96 13.57
CA SER A 252 2.80 -2.41 13.48
C SER A 252 4.10 -2.90 12.85
N GLN A 253 4.47 -4.17 13.07
CA GLN A 253 5.72 -4.72 12.56
C GLN A 253 5.61 -6.19 12.11
N GLY A 254 6.51 -6.60 11.19
CA GLY A 254 6.54 -7.97 10.67
C GLY A 254 5.27 -8.28 9.87
N LEU A 255 4.92 -7.41 8.93
CA LEU A 255 3.68 -7.49 8.17
C LEU A 255 3.95 -8.09 6.79
N ARG A 256 3.06 -8.96 6.34
CA ARG A 256 3.13 -9.57 5.02
C ARG A 256 1.79 -9.45 4.31
N PHE A 257 1.79 -8.81 3.15
CA PHE A 257 0.65 -8.70 2.26
C PHE A 257 1.00 -9.44 0.97
N LEU A 258 0.31 -10.55 0.70
CA LEU A 258 0.70 -11.49 -0.35
C LEU A 258 -0.48 -11.82 -1.26
N ASP A 259 -0.32 -11.64 -2.57
CA ASP A 259 -1.30 -12.08 -3.59
C ASP A 259 -2.74 -11.58 -3.35
N LEU A 260 -2.90 -10.35 -2.82
CA LEU A 260 -4.20 -9.73 -2.63
C LEU A 260 -4.68 -9.01 -3.89
N ASP A 261 -6.00 -8.93 -4.07
CA ASP A 261 -6.64 -8.16 -5.13
C ASP A 261 -7.52 -7.06 -4.51
N ILE A 262 -7.16 -5.78 -4.72
CA ILE A 262 -7.78 -4.62 -4.10
C ILE A 262 -8.39 -3.75 -5.17
N ARG A 263 -9.73 -3.65 -5.19
CA ARG A 263 -10.46 -2.94 -6.24
C ARG A 263 -11.48 -1.94 -5.69
N ASN A 264 -11.36 -0.71 -6.14
CA ASN A 264 -12.35 0.34 -5.93
C ASN A 264 -12.55 1.08 -7.26
N PRO A 265 -13.68 1.77 -7.47
CA PRO A 265 -13.84 2.66 -8.63
C PRO A 265 -12.71 3.70 -8.70
N ALA A 266 -12.29 4.05 -9.92
CA ALA A 266 -11.18 4.99 -10.14
C ALA A 266 -11.49 6.43 -9.66
N ASP A 267 -12.75 6.75 -9.40
CA ASP A 267 -13.24 8.03 -8.88
C ASP A 267 -13.65 7.97 -7.40
N SER A 268 -13.41 6.84 -6.74
CA SER A 268 -13.75 6.67 -5.32
C SER A 268 -12.83 7.50 -4.41
N PRO A 269 -13.39 8.27 -3.47
CA PRO A 269 -12.60 9.19 -2.66
C PRO A 269 -11.88 8.50 -1.49
N ASN A 270 -10.60 8.81 -1.32
CA ASN A 270 -9.75 8.32 -0.22
C ASN A 270 -9.72 6.79 -0.10
N THR A 271 -9.74 6.10 -1.22
CA THR A 271 -9.64 4.62 -1.23
C THR A 271 -8.21 4.15 -1.46
N ASP A 272 -7.26 4.78 -0.75
CA ASP A 272 -5.87 4.35 -0.71
C ASP A 272 -5.80 2.84 -0.42
N GLY A 273 -4.95 2.10 -1.16
CA GLY A 273 -4.94 0.64 -1.10
C GLY A 273 -4.25 0.09 0.15
N LEU A 274 -3.07 0.62 0.47
CA LEU A 274 -2.30 0.19 1.64
C LEU A 274 -1.51 1.35 2.21
N ASP A 275 -1.80 1.70 3.45
CA ASP A 275 -1.23 2.83 4.19
C ASP A 275 -0.40 2.37 5.39
N PRO A 276 0.83 1.86 5.22
CA PRO A 276 1.67 1.55 6.37
C PRO A 276 2.10 2.84 7.05
N GLU A 277 1.58 3.09 8.26
CA GLU A 277 1.86 4.28 9.06
C GLU A 277 2.66 3.91 10.32
N SER A 278 3.89 4.43 10.43
CA SER A 278 4.83 4.09 11.51
C SER A 278 5.05 2.58 11.66
N CYS A 279 5.21 1.90 10.52
CA CYS A 279 5.37 0.45 10.44
C CYS A 279 6.79 0.05 10.05
N ARG A 280 7.23 -1.13 10.46
CA ARG A 280 8.53 -1.68 10.08
C ARG A 280 8.48 -3.15 9.70
N ASP A 281 9.45 -3.58 8.88
CA ASP A 281 9.55 -4.95 8.38
C ASP A 281 8.27 -5.36 7.65
N VAL A 282 7.99 -4.70 6.52
CA VAL A 282 6.77 -4.88 5.73
C VAL A 282 7.11 -5.46 4.37
N GLU A 283 6.54 -6.62 4.05
CA GLU A 283 6.62 -7.26 2.72
C GLU A 283 5.27 -7.12 2.00
N ILE A 284 5.32 -6.56 0.79
CA ILE A 284 4.15 -6.39 -0.10
C ILE A 284 4.51 -7.06 -1.43
N ALA A 285 3.91 -8.21 -1.72
CA ALA A 285 4.34 -9.02 -2.84
C ALA A 285 3.17 -9.63 -3.63
N GLY A 286 3.16 -9.40 -4.94
CA GLY A 286 2.18 -9.95 -5.86
C GLY A 286 0.78 -9.34 -5.76
N LEU A 287 0.61 -8.14 -5.19
CA LEU A 287 -0.69 -7.49 -5.08
C LEU A 287 -1.12 -6.85 -6.40
N HIS A 288 -2.43 -6.84 -6.60
CA HIS A 288 -3.08 -6.05 -7.63
C HIS A 288 -3.90 -4.93 -6.99
N PHE A 289 -3.61 -3.69 -7.35
CA PHE A 289 -4.36 -2.50 -6.95
C PHE A 289 -5.05 -1.89 -8.17
N SER A 290 -6.34 -1.57 -8.04
CA SER A 290 -7.09 -0.73 -8.99
C SER A 290 -8.07 0.11 -8.19
N LEU A 291 -7.83 1.42 -8.08
CA LEU A 291 -8.54 2.25 -7.09
C LEU A 291 -8.49 3.75 -7.41
N GLY A 292 -9.10 4.59 -6.56
CA GLY A 292 -9.32 6.01 -6.81
C GLY A 292 -8.39 6.97 -6.07
N ASP A 293 -7.46 6.47 -5.22
CA ASP A 293 -6.43 7.29 -4.54
C ASP A 293 -5.06 6.61 -4.63
N ASP A 294 -4.11 6.86 -3.73
CA ASP A 294 -2.77 6.26 -3.81
C ASP A 294 -2.82 4.72 -3.64
N CYS A 295 -2.16 3.94 -4.51
CA CYS A 295 -2.14 2.48 -4.38
C CYS A 295 -1.44 2.03 -3.10
N ILE A 296 -0.26 2.60 -2.82
CA ILE A 296 0.44 2.43 -1.55
C ILE A 296 0.85 3.83 -1.08
N ALA A 297 0.50 4.19 0.17
CA ALA A 297 0.88 5.47 0.76
C ALA A 297 1.58 5.28 2.12
N ILE A 298 2.91 5.34 2.10
CA ILE A 298 3.75 5.14 3.28
C ILE A 298 3.73 6.41 4.13
N LYS A 299 3.34 6.28 5.39
CA LYS A 299 3.12 7.39 6.32
C LYS A 299 3.85 7.16 7.65
N SER A 300 4.02 8.22 8.46
CA SER A 300 4.57 8.15 9.83
C SER A 300 4.09 9.33 10.70
N GLY A 301 2.82 9.67 10.57
CA GLY A 301 2.17 10.73 11.33
C GLY A 301 2.56 12.15 10.92
N LYS A 302 1.86 13.14 11.46
CA LYS A 302 2.24 14.55 11.38
C LYS A 302 3.28 14.89 12.46
N ILE A 303 3.75 16.13 12.47
CA ILE A 303 4.85 16.59 13.33
C ILE A 303 4.66 16.26 14.82
N TYR A 304 3.43 16.39 15.35
CA TYR A 304 3.14 16.03 16.75
C TYR A 304 3.45 14.55 17.01
N MET A 305 2.92 13.65 16.19
CA MET A 305 3.13 12.20 16.32
C MET A 305 4.60 11.82 16.10
N GLY A 306 5.24 12.44 15.10
CA GLY A 306 6.65 12.23 14.81
C GLY A 306 7.56 12.60 15.98
N ARG A 307 7.36 13.77 16.58
CA ARG A 307 8.13 14.22 17.75
C ARG A 307 7.87 13.37 18.99
N ARG A 308 6.62 12.99 19.22
CA ARG A 308 6.20 12.25 20.40
C ARG A 308 6.71 10.81 20.38
N TYR A 309 6.47 10.08 19.29
CA TYR A 309 6.72 8.64 19.22
C TYR A 309 7.99 8.26 18.47
N LYS A 310 8.53 9.13 17.61
CA LYS A 310 9.78 8.94 16.84
C LYS A 310 9.85 7.57 16.14
N THR A 311 8.71 7.11 15.63
CA THR A 311 8.58 5.81 14.97
C THR A 311 8.42 6.01 13.46
N PRO A 312 9.50 5.91 12.69
CA PRO A 312 9.42 5.99 11.22
C PRO A 312 8.74 4.76 10.63
N SER A 313 8.31 4.87 9.39
CA SER A 313 8.06 3.69 8.56
C SER A 313 9.38 3.27 7.92
N GLU A 314 9.80 2.01 8.14
CA GLU A 314 11.10 1.55 7.71
C GLU A 314 11.16 0.07 7.31
N ASN A 315 12.14 -0.26 6.46
CA ASN A 315 12.37 -1.62 5.98
C ASN A 315 11.11 -2.18 5.27
N ILE A 316 10.71 -1.51 4.18
CA ILE A 316 9.52 -1.86 3.40
C ILE A 316 9.95 -2.36 2.03
N GLU A 317 9.59 -3.60 1.71
CA GLU A 317 9.80 -4.21 0.40
C GLU A 317 8.47 -4.31 -0.36
N ILE A 318 8.43 -3.75 -1.57
CA ILE A 318 7.29 -3.81 -2.50
C ILE A 318 7.78 -4.46 -3.78
N ARG A 319 7.19 -5.59 -4.15
CA ARG A 319 7.68 -6.32 -5.33
C ARG A 319 6.58 -7.05 -6.10
N GLN A 320 6.78 -7.15 -7.39
CA GLN A 320 5.92 -7.93 -8.29
C GLN A 320 4.44 -7.59 -8.14
N CYS A 321 4.15 -6.29 -8.00
CA CYS A 321 2.80 -5.76 -7.87
C CYS A 321 2.35 -5.07 -9.17
N LEU A 322 1.05 -5.09 -9.42
CA LEU A 322 0.38 -4.27 -10.43
C LEU A 322 -0.38 -3.15 -9.72
N MET A 323 -0.05 -1.90 -10.07
CA MET A 323 -0.75 -0.70 -9.62
C MET A 323 -1.47 -0.10 -10.81
N GLU A 324 -2.81 -0.11 -10.76
CA GLU A 324 -3.65 0.46 -11.81
C GLU A 324 -4.49 1.62 -11.30
N ASN A 325 -4.65 2.63 -12.14
CA ASN A 325 -5.36 3.86 -11.79
C ASN A 325 -4.68 4.55 -10.59
N GLY A 326 -5.38 5.18 -9.71
CA GLY A 326 -4.81 5.77 -8.50
C GLY A 326 -3.94 7.00 -8.72
N HIS A 327 -3.84 7.83 -7.69
CA HIS A 327 -3.10 9.08 -7.71
C HIS A 327 -1.59 8.91 -7.62
N GLY A 328 -1.12 7.79 -7.09
CA GLY A 328 0.28 7.40 -7.04
C GLY A 328 0.41 5.89 -6.92
N ALA A 329 1.32 5.27 -7.70
CA ALA A 329 1.59 3.85 -7.55
C ALA A 329 2.24 3.56 -6.20
N VAL A 330 3.33 4.28 -5.90
CA VAL A 330 3.95 4.28 -4.57
C VAL A 330 4.13 5.73 -4.10
N THR A 331 3.42 6.08 -3.05
CA THR A 331 3.46 7.41 -2.43
C THR A 331 4.17 7.35 -1.08
N VAL A 332 4.99 8.35 -0.80
CA VAL A 332 5.58 8.63 0.51
C VAL A 332 4.99 9.94 1.00
N GLY A 333 4.17 9.85 2.03
CA GLY A 333 3.47 11.03 2.56
C GLY A 333 1.98 11.09 2.25
N SER A 334 1.38 12.24 2.65
CA SER A 334 2.01 13.48 3.14
C SER A 334 2.39 13.46 4.63
N GLU A 335 1.89 12.53 5.40
CA GLU A 335 2.09 12.41 6.85
C GLU A 335 3.41 11.66 7.12
N VAL A 336 4.53 12.35 7.13
CA VAL A 336 5.88 11.76 7.27
C VAL A 336 6.67 12.36 8.45
N GLY A 337 5.97 12.72 9.52
CA GLY A 337 6.54 13.45 10.66
C GLY A 337 7.64 12.70 11.42
N ALA A 338 7.62 11.36 11.43
CA ALA A 338 8.69 10.55 12.01
C ALA A 338 9.70 10.02 10.96
N GLY A 339 9.49 10.34 9.67
CA GLY A 339 10.37 9.89 8.59
C GLY A 339 9.97 8.55 7.94
N VAL A 340 10.60 8.27 6.80
CA VAL A 340 10.45 7.03 6.03
C VAL A 340 11.83 6.65 5.51
N LYS A 341 12.25 5.39 5.69
CA LYS A 341 13.59 4.94 5.27
C LYS A 341 13.63 3.48 4.87
N ALA A 342 14.61 3.15 4.02
CA ALA A 342 14.83 1.80 3.51
C ALA A 342 13.57 1.23 2.85
N VAL A 343 13.09 1.91 1.79
CA VAL A 343 11.98 1.46 0.94
C VAL A 343 12.55 0.94 -0.37
N GLN A 344 12.24 -0.30 -0.69
CA GLN A 344 12.62 -0.93 -1.96
C GLN A 344 11.38 -1.29 -2.76
N VAL A 345 11.28 -0.76 -3.97
CA VAL A 345 10.24 -1.09 -4.94
C VAL A 345 10.90 -1.76 -6.14
N LYS A 346 10.51 -3.00 -6.44
CA LYS A 346 11.17 -3.74 -7.52
C LYS A 346 10.20 -4.62 -8.30
N ASP A 347 10.51 -4.84 -9.57
CA ASP A 347 9.78 -5.77 -10.43
C ASP A 347 8.28 -5.49 -10.48
N CYS A 348 7.87 -4.21 -10.56
CA CYS A 348 6.48 -3.78 -10.53
C CYS A 348 6.01 -3.18 -11.86
N LEU A 349 4.70 -3.29 -12.11
CA LEU A 349 4.02 -2.68 -13.25
C LEU A 349 3.06 -1.59 -12.76
N PHE A 350 3.26 -0.36 -13.24
CA PHE A 350 2.36 0.77 -12.97
C PHE A 350 1.62 1.13 -14.26
N ARG A 351 0.30 1.14 -14.21
CA ARG A 351 -0.54 1.38 -15.36
C ARG A 351 -1.61 2.42 -15.08
N CYS A 352 -1.69 3.44 -15.92
CA CYS A 352 -2.70 4.50 -15.82
C CYS A 352 -2.73 5.24 -14.47
N THR A 353 -1.64 5.22 -13.70
CA THR A 353 -1.53 6.00 -12.46
C THR A 353 -1.20 7.46 -12.76
N ASP A 354 -1.62 8.39 -11.91
CA ASP A 354 -1.21 9.78 -12.08
C ASP A 354 0.31 9.94 -11.88
N ARG A 355 0.90 9.24 -10.90
CA ARG A 355 2.34 9.24 -10.62
C ARG A 355 2.86 7.83 -10.38
N GLY A 356 4.10 7.58 -10.80
CA GLY A 356 4.82 6.36 -10.44
C GLY A 356 5.32 6.43 -9.00
N LEU A 357 6.40 7.19 -8.75
CA LEU A 357 6.78 7.63 -7.40
C LEU A 357 6.14 8.98 -7.10
N ARG A 358 5.59 9.12 -5.91
CA ARG A 358 5.05 10.38 -5.42
C ARG A 358 5.51 10.67 -4.00
N VAL A 359 6.46 11.59 -3.81
CA VAL A 359 6.85 12.10 -2.47
C VAL A 359 6.11 13.39 -2.19
N LYS A 360 5.34 13.41 -1.09
CA LYS A 360 4.57 14.56 -0.60
C LYS A 360 5.10 14.99 0.76
N THR A 361 5.88 16.08 0.81
CA THR A 361 6.35 16.66 2.05
C THR A 361 6.32 18.18 1.99
N ARG A 362 6.62 18.85 3.09
CA ARG A 362 6.66 20.31 3.18
C ARG A 362 7.29 20.79 4.47
N ARG A 363 7.65 22.06 4.52
CA ARG A 363 7.96 22.73 5.80
C ARG A 363 6.83 22.48 6.81
N GLY A 364 7.16 22.24 8.07
CA GLY A 364 6.21 21.88 9.12
C GLY A 364 6.02 20.39 9.33
N ARG A 365 6.72 19.51 8.58
CA ARG A 365 6.73 18.06 8.85
C ARG A 365 7.65 17.67 10.01
N GLY A 366 8.67 18.50 10.31
CA GLY A 366 9.57 18.32 11.45
C GLY A 366 10.95 17.80 11.06
N ARG A 367 11.95 18.01 11.94
CA ARG A 367 13.32 17.54 11.72
C ARG A 367 13.43 16.00 11.79
N ASP A 368 12.51 15.31 12.49
CA ASP A 368 12.44 13.86 12.51
C ASP A 368 11.89 13.28 11.20
N SER A 369 11.32 14.13 10.33
CA SER A 369 10.84 13.79 8.99
C SER A 369 12.01 13.64 8.02
N VAL A 370 12.75 12.54 8.15
CA VAL A 370 13.85 12.19 7.26
C VAL A 370 13.38 11.10 6.29
N LEU A 371 13.38 11.44 5.00
CA LEU A 371 13.06 10.49 3.92
C LEU A 371 14.37 10.03 3.31
N SER A 372 14.74 8.75 3.46
CA SER A 372 16.04 8.26 3.03
C SER A 372 16.00 6.84 2.45
N ASP A 373 16.92 6.57 1.53
CA ASP A 373 17.17 5.24 0.99
C ASP A 373 15.90 4.62 0.36
N ILE A 374 15.29 5.39 -0.54
CA ILE A 374 14.12 4.99 -1.31
C ILE A 374 14.59 4.62 -2.71
N SER A 375 14.38 3.36 -3.10
CA SER A 375 14.86 2.82 -4.37
C SER A 375 13.75 2.18 -5.18
N PHE A 376 13.80 2.44 -6.50
CA PHE A 376 12.95 1.82 -7.51
C PHE A 376 13.84 1.11 -8.51
N GLN A 377 13.61 -0.18 -8.71
CA GLN A 377 14.41 -0.98 -9.62
C GLN A 377 13.54 -1.88 -10.49
N HIS A 378 13.84 -1.95 -11.78
CA HIS A 378 13.16 -2.80 -12.74
C HIS A 378 11.63 -2.58 -12.73
N ILE A 379 11.22 -1.35 -13.09
CA ILE A 379 9.82 -0.92 -13.11
C ILE A 379 9.39 -0.63 -14.54
N ILE A 380 8.23 -1.16 -14.92
CA ILE A 380 7.53 -0.76 -16.14
C ILE A 380 6.39 0.18 -15.76
N MET A 381 6.29 1.30 -16.47
CA MET A 381 5.20 2.27 -16.36
C MET A 381 4.53 2.45 -17.71
N GLU A 382 3.21 2.34 -17.74
CA GLU A 382 2.40 2.47 -18.95
C GLU A 382 1.30 3.52 -18.76
N ASN A 383 1.23 4.51 -19.65
CA ASN A 383 0.18 5.52 -19.63
C ASN A 383 0.11 6.31 -18.29
N VAL A 384 1.27 6.63 -17.72
CA VAL A 384 1.40 7.38 -16.45
C VAL A 384 1.46 8.88 -16.75
N MET A 385 0.79 9.72 -15.93
CA MET A 385 0.81 11.17 -16.15
C MET A 385 2.21 11.75 -15.90
N THR A 386 2.86 11.42 -14.77
CA THR A 386 4.21 11.86 -14.42
C THR A 386 4.95 10.76 -13.66
N PRO A 387 5.96 10.08 -14.24
CA PRO A 387 6.70 8.99 -13.61
C PRO A 387 7.27 9.30 -12.23
N PHE A 388 7.93 10.46 -12.05
CA PHE A 388 8.62 10.78 -10.80
C PHE A 388 8.21 12.17 -10.28
N VAL A 389 7.65 12.22 -9.08
CA VAL A 389 7.26 13.47 -8.42
C VAL A 389 7.80 13.49 -6.99
N VAL A 390 8.65 14.48 -6.70
CA VAL A 390 9.07 14.85 -5.33
C VAL A 390 8.66 16.29 -5.12
N ASN A 391 7.79 16.51 -4.15
CA ASN A 391 7.23 17.84 -3.87
C ASN A 391 7.41 18.22 -2.40
N SER A 392 8.32 19.16 -2.13
CA SER A 392 8.57 19.70 -0.79
C SER A 392 7.74 20.95 -0.44
N PHE A 393 6.68 21.21 -1.21
CA PHE A 393 5.75 22.33 -1.03
C PHE A 393 4.28 21.89 -1.07
N TYR A 394 4.00 20.66 -0.62
CA TYR A 394 2.67 20.07 -0.72
C TYR A 394 1.60 20.88 0.03
N PHE A 395 0.49 21.22 -0.62
CA PHE A 395 -0.46 22.23 -0.16
C PHE A 395 -1.79 21.70 0.42
N CYS A 396 -2.06 20.41 0.43
CA CYS A 396 -3.41 19.92 0.79
C CYS A 396 -3.78 19.99 2.27
N ASP A 397 -2.83 20.27 3.15
CA ASP A 397 -3.16 20.56 4.55
C ASP A 397 -3.79 21.95 4.73
N PRO A 398 -4.53 22.20 5.83
CA PRO A 398 -5.16 23.51 6.08
C PRO A 398 -4.19 24.70 6.04
N ASP A 399 -2.94 24.51 6.46
CA ASP A 399 -1.87 25.52 6.42
C ASP A 399 -0.95 25.39 5.19
N GLY A 400 -1.25 24.47 4.28
CA GLY A 400 -0.39 24.14 3.13
C GLY A 400 -0.22 25.27 2.12
N ARG A 401 -1.16 26.20 2.05
CA ARG A 401 -1.12 27.37 1.16
C ARG A 401 -0.61 28.67 1.82
N THR A 402 -0.07 28.56 3.03
CA THR A 402 0.54 29.71 3.71
C THR A 402 1.86 30.12 3.07
N ASP A 403 2.25 31.38 3.23
CA ASP A 403 3.53 31.92 2.77
C ASP A 403 4.72 31.09 3.31
N TYR A 404 4.64 30.61 4.56
CA TYR A 404 5.67 29.77 5.16
C TYR A 404 5.88 28.48 4.37
N VAL A 405 4.82 27.81 3.96
CA VAL A 405 4.93 26.54 3.21
C VAL A 405 5.32 26.80 1.76
N GLN A 406 4.75 27.83 1.11
CA GLN A 406 4.90 28.07 -0.32
C GLN A 406 6.07 29.00 -0.69
N CYS A 407 6.79 29.60 0.29
CA CYS A 407 7.94 30.45 0.05
C CYS A 407 9.03 29.73 -0.75
N ARG A 408 9.47 30.34 -1.86
CA ARG A 408 10.54 29.81 -2.72
C ARG A 408 11.94 30.22 -2.29
N GLU A 409 12.04 31.21 -1.41
CA GLU A 409 13.31 31.64 -0.85
C GLU A 409 13.74 30.70 0.28
N ALA A 410 15.06 30.62 0.50
CA ALA A 410 15.60 29.84 1.59
C ALA A 410 15.21 30.44 2.95
N LEU A 411 14.59 29.63 3.80
CA LEU A 411 14.26 29.99 5.17
C LEU A 411 15.28 29.36 6.15
N PRO A 412 15.39 29.84 7.39
CA PRO A 412 16.22 29.17 8.39
C PRO A 412 15.82 27.71 8.59
N VAL A 413 16.78 26.81 8.58
CA VAL A 413 16.57 25.40 8.94
C VAL A 413 16.28 25.31 10.44
N ASP A 414 15.13 24.79 10.81
CA ASP A 414 14.67 24.68 12.19
C ASP A 414 14.10 23.28 12.50
N GLU A 415 13.47 23.12 13.66
CA GLU A 415 12.88 21.85 14.08
C GLU A 415 11.63 21.46 13.28
N ARG A 416 11.17 22.29 12.33
CA ARG A 416 10.03 22.00 11.45
C ARG A 416 10.45 21.64 10.03
N THR A 417 11.76 21.71 9.73
CA THR A 417 12.29 21.47 8.39
C THR A 417 12.53 19.97 8.14
N PRO A 418 11.85 19.35 7.14
CA PRO A 418 12.10 17.96 6.77
C PRO A 418 13.37 17.81 5.92
N GLU A 419 13.89 16.60 5.83
CA GLU A 419 15.05 16.25 5.01
C GLU A 419 14.73 15.11 4.04
N ILE A 420 15.17 15.22 2.76
CA ILE A 420 15.14 14.15 1.77
C ILE A 420 16.58 13.81 1.40
N LYS A 421 16.96 12.53 1.50
CA LYS A 421 18.34 12.07 1.27
C LYS A 421 18.47 11.35 -0.07
N ASN A 422 18.61 10.03 -0.04
CA ASN A 422 18.97 9.23 -1.19
C ASN A 422 17.72 8.68 -1.90
N LEU A 423 17.54 9.08 -3.16
CA LEU A 423 16.54 8.53 -4.06
C LEU A 423 17.27 7.86 -5.24
N SER A 424 16.93 6.61 -5.54
CA SER A 424 17.56 5.83 -6.61
C SER A 424 16.52 5.22 -7.53
N PHE A 425 16.73 5.39 -8.85
CA PHE A 425 15.87 4.87 -9.91
C PHE A 425 16.74 4.12 -10.91
N LYS A 426 16.52 2.81 -11.00
CA LYS A 426 17.34 1.95 -11.84
C LYS A 426 16.50 1.03 -12.71
N ASP A 427 16.90 0.89 -13.99
CA ASP A 427 16.25 0.00 -14.95
C ASP A 427 14.73 0.29 -15.04
N ILE A 428 14.36 1.55 -15.35
CA ILE A 428 12.99 2.02 -15.45
C ILE A 428 12.61 2.25 -16.91
N LYS A 429 11.48 1.70 -17.33
CA LYS A 429 10.90 1.97 -18.64
C LYS A 429 9.50 2.55 -18.47
N ALA A 430 9.30 3.79 -18.92
CA ALA A 430 8.01 4.47 -18.89
C ALA A 430 7.58 4.83 -20.32
N SER A 431 6.44 4.29 -20.75
CA SER A 431 5.87 4.53 -22.08
C SER A 431 4.54 5.24 -21.99
N ASP A 432 4.22 6.00 -23.05
CA ASP A 432 2.98 6.75 -23.16
C ASP A 432 2.72 7.70 -21.99
N CYS A 433 3.78 8.36 -21.52
CA CYS A 433 3.66 9.38 -20.47
C CYS A 433 2.98 10.64 -21.00
N HIS A 434 2.44 11.49 -20.13
CA HIS A 434 1.60 12.59 -20.57
C HIS A 434 2.11 13.98 -20.18
N VAL A 435 2.25 14.24 -18.87
CA VAL A 435 2.46 15.60 -18.34
C VAL A 435 3.93 15.97 -18.36
N ALA A 436 4.74 15.26 -17.59
CA ALA A 436 6.17 15.50 -17.48
C ALA A 436 6.94 14.20 -17.25
N ALA A 437 8.22 14.16 -17.59
CA ALA A 437 9.10 13.04 -17.23
C ALA A 437 9.34 13.00 -15.71
N SER A 438 9.51 14.18 -15.12
CA SER A 438 9.60 14.32 -13.66
C SER A 438 9.24 15.72 -13.17
N PHE A 439 8.97 15.80 -11.86
CA PHE A 439 8.93 17.05 -11.11
C PHE A 439 9.58 16.80 -9.74
N LEU A 440 10.88 17.09 -9.64
CA LEU A 440 11.70 16.82 -8.45
C LEU A 440 12.07 18.16 -7.80
N CYS A 441 11.40 18.52 -6.72
CA CYS A 441 11.54 19.82 -6.08
C CYS A 441 11.79 19.70 -4.56
N GLY A 442 13.05 19.92 -4.15
CA GLY A 442 13.46 20.06 -2.75
C GLY A 442 13.18 21.44 -2.17
N LEU A 443 13.47 21.66 -0.90
CA LEU A 443 13.51 22.97 -0.26
C LEU A 443 14.82 23.69 -0.60
N PRO A 444 14.83 25.01 -0.81
CA PRO A 444 16.07 25.72 -1.11
C PRO A 444 17.07 25.73 0.06
N GLU A 445 16.59 25.75 1.31
CA GLU A 445 17.39 25.67 2.53
C GLU A 445 17.79 24.24 2.93
N GLN A 446 17.05 23.24 2.46
CA GLN A 446 17.30 21.81 2.73
C GLN A 446 17.09 21.03 1.45
N LYS A 447 18.09 21.08 0.57
CA LYS A 447 18.05 20.42 -0.73
C LYS A 447 17.88 18.90 -0.60
N ILE A 448 17.36 18.26 -1.64
CA ILE A 448 17.44 16.80 -1.76
C ILE A 448 18.91 16.43 -1.88
N ARG A 449 19.43 15.59 -1.00
CA ARG A 449 20.85 15.26 -0.94
C ARG A 449 21.36 14.59 -2.21
N LYS A 450 20.66 13.56 -2.67
CA LYS A 450 21.12 12.81 -3.84
C LYS A 450 19.95 12.19 -4.59
N ILE A 451 19.99 12.31 -5.92
CA ILE A 451 19.12 11.59 -6.84
C ILE A 451 20.01 10.86 -7.86
N GLU A 452 19.82 9.56 -8.01
CA GLU A 452 20.46 8.74 -9.04
C GLU A 452 19.43 8.16 -9.98
N LEU A 453 19.67 8.35 -11.29
CA LEU A 453 18.92 7.76 -12.40
C LEU A 453 19.89 6.91 -13.21
N GLU A 454 19.63 5.60 -13.33
CA GLU A 454 20.46 4.67 -14.11
C GLU A 454 19.57 3.81 -15.02
N ASN A 455 19.86 3.80 -16.32
CA ASN A 455 19.06 3.07 -17.32
C ASN A 455 17.57 3.44 -17.25
N VAL A 456 17.24 4.71 -17.45
CA VAL A 456 15.87 5.23 -17.41
C VAL A 456 15.45 5.65 -18.81
N GLU A 457 14.40 5.02 -19.32
CA GLU A 457 13.80 5.32 -20.62
C GLU A 457 12.40 5.87 -20.42
N ILE A 458 12.13 7.08 -20.94
CA ILE A 458 10.80 7.70 -20.89
C ILE A 458 10.37 8.10 -22.30
N SER A 459 9.17 7.71 -22.69
CA SER A 459 8.54 8.14 -23.93
C SER A 459 7.15 8.74 -23.65
N PHE A 460 6.81 9.78 -24.41
CA PHE A 460 5.53 10.45 -24.30
C PHE A 460 4.55 9.95 -25.36
N ALA A 461 3.27 9.90 -25.00
CA ALA A 461 2.18 9.60 -25.91
C ALA A 461 2.09 10.67 -27.02
N GLU A 462 1.75 10.26 -28.25
CA GLU A 462 1.52 11.19 -29.35
C GLU A 462 0.43 12.21 -29.02
N GLN A 463 -0.67 11.74 -28.44
CA GLN A 463 -1.79 12.55 -27.95
C GLN A 463 -1.74 12.68 -26.43
N ALA A 464 -0.65 13.27 -25.92
CA ALA A 464 -0.46 13.42 -24.50
C ALA A 464 -1.47 14.40 -23.89
N ARG A 465 -2.01 14.01 -22.73
CA ARG A 465 -2.91 14.84 -21.91
C ARG A 465 -2.12 15.94 -21.21
N GLU A 466 -2.77 17.09 -21.02
CA GLU A 466 -2.26 18.18 -20.21
C GLU A 466 -2.63 17.97 -18.73
N GLY A 467 -1.77 18.42 -17.81
CA GLY A 467 -2.03 18.36 -16.39
C GLY A 467 -0.97 19.08 -15.56
N VAL A 468 -1.23 19.21 -14.26
CA VAL A 468 -0.30 19.80 -13.30
C VAL A 468 0.56 18.70 -12.68
N PRO A 469 1.90 18.76 -12.84
CA PRO A 469 2.78 17.67 -12.40
C PRO A 469 2.84 17.54 -10.87
N ALA A 470 2.69 18.63 -10.10
CA ALA A 470 2.81 18.63 -8.65
C ALA A 470 1.79 19.55 -7.97
N MET A 471 1.35 19.15 -6.78
CA MET A 471 0.36 19.90 -5.96
C MET A 471 1.06 20.95 -5.09
N MET A 472 1.51 22.04 -5.72
CA MET A 472 2.11 23.21 -5.08
C MET A 472 1.70 24.48 -5.83
N GLU A 473 1.76 25.64 -5.17
CA GLU A 473 1.36 26.91 -5.79
C GLU A 473 2.33 27.33 -6.90
N GLY A 474 1.81 27.97 -7.95
CA GLY A 474 2.61 28.51 -9.06
C GLY A 474 3.17 27.45 -10.00
N VAL A 475 2.64 26.23 -10.00
CA VAL A 475 2.93 25.20 -11.00
C VAL A 475 1.82 25.20 -12.04
N GLU A 476 2.19 25.51 -13.28
CA GLU A 476 1.26 25.55 -14.40
C GLU A 476 1.04 24.15 -15.00
N ALA A 477 -0.10 23.96 -15.64
CA ALA A 477 -0.37 22.78 -16.42
C ALA A 477 0.59 22.68 -17.61
N CYS A 478 1.07 21.50 -17.89
CA CYS A 478 1.98 21.23 -18.99
C CYS A 478 1.69 19.87 -19.67
N SER A 479 2.32 19.65 -20.80
CA SER A 479 2.23 18.39 -21.53
C SER A 479 3.58 18.08 -22.16
N ARG A 480 4.04 16.84 -21.98
CA ARG A 480 5.31 16.32 -22.52
C ARG A 480 6.54 17.13 -22.06
N GLN A 481 6.54 17.63 -20.83
CA GLN A 481 7.68 18.35 -20.27
C GLN A 481 8.80 17.37 -19.90
N GLY A 482 10.05 17.77 -20.11
CA GLY A 482 11.24 16.99 -19.72
C GLY A 482 11.37 16.81 -18.19
N PHE A 483 12.57 16.47 -17.73
CA PHE A 483 12.89 16.41 -16.32
C PHE A 483 12.95 17.82 -15.72
N THR A 484 12.08 18.12 -14.77
CA THR A 484 12.18 19.32 -13.94
C THR A 484 12.83 18.95 -12.62
N VAL A 485 13.97 19.56 -12.30
CA VAL A 485 14.76 19.27 -11.09
C VAL A 485 15.17 20.58 -10.42
N MET A 486 14.79 20.75 -9.16
CA MET A 486 15.04 21.99 -8.40
C MET A 486 15.49 21.69 -6.98
N ASN A 487 16.46 22.44 -6.48
CA ASN A 487 16.97 22.35 -5.12
C ASN A 487 17.46 20.93 -4.78
N VAL A 488 18.48 20.47 -5.50
CA VAL A 488 19.12 19.14 -5.32
C VAL A 488 20.63 19.34 -5.15
N ASP A 489 21.23 18.73 -4.13
CA ASP A 489 22.70 18.79 -3.95
C ASP A 489 23.40 18.00 -5.07
N THR A 490 23.04 16.74 -5.27
CA THR A 490 23.68 15.87 -6.25
C THR A 490 22.66 15.16 -7.14
N LEU A 491 22.76 15.37 -8.46
CA LEU A 491 22.00 14.66 -9.47
C LEU A 491 22.95 13.88 -10.38
N ILE A 492 22.78 12.56 -10.45
CA ILE A 492 23.57 11.66 -11.30
C ILE A 492 22.63 10.98 -12.30
N CYS A 493 22.91 11.13 -13.58
CA CYS A 493 22.13 10.54 -14.68
C CYS A 493 23.04 9.65 -15.54
N LYS A 494 22.84 8.33 -15.47
CA LYS A 494 23.55 7.34 -16.29
C LYS A 494 22.59 6.70 -17.28
N ASN A 495 22.85 6.83 -18.57
CA ASN A 495 22.03 6.23 -19.62
C ASN A 495 20.53 6.59 -19.42
N VAL A 496 20.21 7.89 -19.40
CA VAL A 496 18.85 8.42 -19.28
C VAL A 496 18.40 8.97 -20.62
N THR A 497 17.30 8.44 -21.15
CA THR A 497 16.73 8.85 -22.44
C THR A 497 15.28 9.31 -22.30
N ILE A 498 14.94 10.40 -22.99
CA ILE A 498 13.58 10.92 -23.09
C ILE A 498 13.26 11.10 -24.56
N THR A 499 12.09 10.66 -24.98
CA THR A 499 11.63 10.80 -26.36
C THR A 499 10.22 11.40 -26.43
N GLY A 500 9.99 12.29 -27.38
CA GLY A 500 8.71 12.93 -27.61
C GLY A 500 8.40 14.12 -26.69
N GLN A 501 9.37 14.61 -25.91
CA GLN A 501 9.21 15.80 -25.06
C GLN A 501 9.06 17.08 -25.89
N LYS A 502 8.48 18.11 -25.28
CA LYS A 502 8.44 19.49 -25.76
C LYS A 502 9.49 20.32 -25.01
N GLY A 503 10.38 21.00 -25.76
CA GLY A 503 11.45 21.80 -25.18
C GLY A 503 12.63 20.98 -24.67
N ASP A 504 13.31 21.50 -23.65
CA ASP A 504 14.54 20.92 -23.10
C ASP A 504 14.28 19.58 -22.38
N ALA A 505 15.21 18.63 -22.53
CA ALA A 505 15.15 17.35 -21.84
C ALA A 505 15.29 17.53 -20.31
N PHE A 506 16.09 18.51 -19.87
CA PHE A 506 16.31 18.84 -18.46
C PHE A 506 16.08 20.33 -18.22
N ILE A 507 15.22 20.65 -17.26
CA ILE A 507 14.94 22.00 -16.74
C ILE A 507 15.44 22.00 -15.29
N MET A 508 16.61 22.59 -15.06
CA MET A 508 17.31 22.50 -13.79
C MET A 508 17.52 23.87 -13.14
N SER A 509 17.36 23.94 -11.83
CA SER A 509 17.70 25.12 -11.04
C SER A 509 18.19 24.74 -9.64
N ASN A 510 19.20 25.48 -9.15
CA ASN A 510 19.79 25.31 -7.82
C ASN A 510 20.28 23.86 -7.56
N ILE A 511 21.10 23.34 -8.50
CA ILE A 511 21.78 22.04 -8.41
C ILE A 511 23.25 22.30 -8.11
N ASP A 512 23.81 21.67 -7.07
CA ASP A 512 25.22 21.89 -6.71
C ASP A 512 26.18 21.02 -7.55
N TYR A 513 25.79 19.78 -7.80
CA TYR A 513 26.55 18.85 -8.62
C TYR A 513 25.64 18.10 -9.60
N PHE A 514 25.95 18.16 -10.88
CA PHE A 514 25.26 17.42 -11.94
C PHE A 514 26.26 16.60 -12.75
N GLU A 515 25.98 15.32 -12.92
CA GLU A 515 26.79 14.42 -13.74
C GLU A 515 25.87 13.62 -14.66
N GLN A 516 26.23 13.60 -15.97
CA GLN A 516 25.49 12.85 -17.01
C GLN A 516 26.48 12.12 -17.92
N TYR A 517 26.28 10.80 -18.15
CA TYR A 517 27.04 9.97 -19.06
C TYR A 517 26.25 8.76 -19.58
#